data_29abb417e0ce660def78aa949109385a
#
_entry.id   29abb417e0ce660def78aa949109385a
#
_cell.length_a   1.000
_cell.length_b   1.000
_cell.length_c   1.000
_cell.angle_alpha   90.00
_cell.angle_beta   90.00
_cell.angle_gamma   90.00
#
_symmetry.space_group_name_H-M   'P 1'
#
loop_
_entity.id
_entity.type
_entity.pdbx_description
1 polymer ?
#
loop_
_entity_poly.entity_id
_entity_poly.type
_entity_poly.pdbx_seq_one_letter_code
_entity_poly.pdbx_strand_id
1 'polypeptide(L)'
;MLSRRFVLFTAVAAGTALVAPAYATETKPFDPASFDAAQKAGKPIFVAIHASWCPTCKAQKPILGELMAEPKFKDLIYFVVDFDTQKDAVKFFSAQMQSTLISFKGTTETGRSVGDTERSSIAALLNKTL
;
A
#
# COMPACT_ATOMS: atom_id res chain seq x y z
N MET A 1 63.02 -26.42 30.41
CA MET A 1 61.88 -25.60 30.85
C MET A 1 61.12 -25.17 29.61
N LEU A 2 59.99 -25.80 29.35
CA LEU A 2 59.15 -25.52 28.19
C LEU A 2 57.92 -24.75 28.67
N SER A 3 57.85 -23.44 28.34
CA SER A 3 56.72 -22.59 28.62
C SER A 3 55.68 -22.80 27.53
N ARG A 4 54.59 -23.48 27.88
CA ARG A 4 53.40 -23.58 27.04
C ARG A 4 52.60 -22.30 27.15
N ARG A 5 52.66 -21.42 26.17
CA ARG A 5 51.76 -20.28 26.02
C ARG A 5 50.44 -20.78 25.42
N PHE A 6 49.40 -20.87 26.24
CA PHE A 6 48.04 -21.07 25.79
C PHE A 6 47.56 -19.73 25.15
N VAL A 7 47.36 -19.79 23.82
CA VAL A 7 46.68 -18.71 23.11
C VAL A 7 45.18 -19.03 23.17
N LEU A 8 44.45 -18.26 23.97
CA LEU A 8 42.99 -18.29 23.99
C LEU A 8 42.47 -17.56 22.75
N PHE A 9 41.98 -18.31 21.78
CA PHE A 9 41.17 -17.74 20.69
C PHE A 9 39.78 -17.45 21.22
N THR A 10 39.47 -16.19 21.49
CA THR A 10 38.11 -15.73 21.70
C THR A 10 37.41 -15.63 20.34
N ALA A 11 36.54 -16.57 20.04
CA ALA A 11 35.68 -16.54 18.89
C ALA A 11 34.60 -15.48 19.14
N VAL A 12 34.72 -14.34 18.49
CA VAL A 12 33.64 -13.36 18.43
C VAL A 12 32.59 -13.87 17.45
N ALA A 13 31.49 -14.38 17.97
CA ALA A 13 30.33 -14.72 17.16
C ALA A 13 29.65 -13.39 16.74
N ALA A 14 29.91 -12.97 15.49
CA ALA A 14 29.18 -11.89 14.86
C ALA A 14 27.75 -12.40 14.57
N GLY A 15 26.81 -12.03 15.44
CA GLY A 15 25.39 -12.26 15.21
C GLY A 15 24.92 -11.41 14.04
N THR A 16 24.72 -12.02 12.89
CA THR A 16 24.04 -11.38 11.76
C THR A 16 22.57 -11.28 12.13
N ALA A 17 22.13 -10.08 12.54
CA ALA A 17 20.73 -9.76 12.69
C ALA A 17 20.09 -9.84 11.29
N LEU A 18 19.27 -10.83 11.05
CA LEU A 18 18.42 -10.92 9.87
C LEU A 18 17.36 -9.82 9.99
N VAL A 19 17.61 -8.69 9.33
CA VAL A 19 16.59 -7.65 9.17
C VAL A 19 15.57 -8.22 8.19
N ALA A 20 14.37 -8.56 8.70
CA ALA A 20 13.27 -8.94 7.84
C ALA A 20 12.92 -7.77 6.92
N PRO A 21 12.71 -8.00 5.60
CA PRO A 21 12.32 -6.93 4.70
C PRO A 21 10.96 -6.36 5.15
N ALA A 22 10.90 -5.04 5.35
CA ALA A 22 9.65 -4.36 5.59
C ALA A 22 8.83 -4.42 4.28
N TYR A 23 7.70 -5.13 4.30
CA TYR A 23 6.77 -5.14 3.18
C TYR A 23 6.02 -3.81 3.20
N ALA A 24 6.30 -2.94 2.25
CA ALA A 24 5.59 -1.70 2.05
C ALA A 24 4.81 -1.76 0.74
N THR A 25 3.53 -1.44 0.81
CA THR A 25 2.73 -1.17 -0.38
C THR A 25 3.31 0.04 -1.11
N GLU A 26 3.45 -0.06 -2.41
CA GLU A 26 3.90 1.05 -3.23
C GLU A 26 2.80 2.11 -3.35
N THR A 27 3.03 3.30 -2.81
CA THR A 27 2.10 4.44 -2.89
C THR A 27 2.56 5.40 -3.97
N LYS A 28 1.67 5.71 -4.92
CA LYS A 28 1.94 6.61 -6.04
C LYS A 28 0.85 7.66 -6.20
N PRO A 29 1.20 8.89 -6.60
CA PRO A 29 0.23 9.79 -7.20
C PRO A 29 -0.37 9.12 -8.44
N PHE A 30 -1.66 9.31 -8.69
CA PHE A 30 -2.28 8.74 -9.88
C PHE A 30 -1.65 9.34 -11.14
N ASP A 31 -1.28 8.45 -12.05
CA ASP A 31 -0.80 8.75 -13.39
C ASP A 31 -1.40 7.72 -14.35
N PRO A 32 -2.06 8.15 -15.44
CA PRO A 32 -2.73 7.23 -16.36
C PRO A 32 -1.83 6.14 -16.93
N ALA A 33 -0.59 6.49 -17.29
CA ALA A 33 0.35 5.53 -17.87
C ALA A 33 0.78 4.46 -16.85
N SER A 34 1.07 4.86 -15.61
CA SER A 34 1.43 3.95 -14.52
C SER A 34 0.28 3.04 -14.14
N PHE A 35 -0.94 3.58 -14.12
CA PHE A 35 -2.15 2.80 -13.84
C PHE A 35 -2.40 1.76 -14.93
N ASP A 36 -2.33 2.14 -16.20
CA ASP A 36 -2.50 1.22 -17.32
C ASP A 36 -1.44 0.10 -17.31
N ALA A 37 -0.18 0.44 -17.03
CA ALA A 37 0.90 -0.54 -16.91
C ALA A 37 0.64 -1.54 -15.77
N ALA A 38 0.18 -1.07 -14.61
CA ALA A 38 -0.16 -1.92 -13.48
C ALA A 38 -1.33 -2.86 -13.80
N GLN A 39 -2.34 -2.36 -14.50
CA GLN A 39 -3.48 -3.16 -14.95
C GLN A 39 -3.04 -4.27 -15.93
N LYS A 40 -2.24 -3.93 -16.92
CA LYS A 40 -1.71 -4.89 -17.91
C LYS A 40 -0.80 -5.95 -17.28
N ALA A 41 -0.09 -5.58 -16.23
CA ALA A 41 0.73 -6.52 -15.45
C ALA A 41 -0.08 -7.42 -14.51
N GLY A 42 -1.39 -7.25 -14.46
CA GLY A 42 -2.28 -8.03 -13.58
C GLY A 42 -2.09 -7.75 -12.09
N LYS A 43 -1.59 -6.58 -11.74
CA LYS A 43 -1.28 -6.20 -10.35
C LYS A 43 -2.56 -6.00 -9.53
N PRO A 44 -2.49 -6.27 -8.21
CA PRO A 44 -3.49 -5.77 -7.28
C PRO A 44 -3.35 -4.24 -7.18
N ILE A 45 -4.47 -3.52 -7.35
CA ILE A 45 -4.49 -2.05 -7.38
C ILE A 45 -5.59 -1.54 -6.46
N PHE A 46 -5.26 -0.50 -5.71
CA PHE A 46 -6.23 0.22 -4.89
C PHE A 46 -6.13 1.72 -5.18
N VAL A 47 -7.27 2.37 -5.38
CA VAL A 47 -7.34 3.79 -5.71
C VAL A 47 -8.12 4.53 -4.64
N ALA A 48 -7.57 5.62 -4.14
CA ALA A 48 -8.26 6.55 -3.26
C ALA A 48 -8.42 7.91 -3.93
N ILE A 49 -9.63 8.41 -3.95
CA ILE A 49 -9.92 9.79 -4.33
C ILE A 49 -9.85 10.63 -3.06
N HIS A 50 -8.83 11.47 -2.95
CA HIS A 50 -8.46 12.17 -1.73
C HIS A 50 -8.55 13.69 -1.92
N ALA A 51 -8.97 14.39 -0.88
CA ALA A 51 -8.87 15.84 -0.78
C ALA A 51 -8.21 16.24 0.54
N SER A 52 -7.33 17.24 0.51
CA SER A 52 -6.60 17.68 1.70
C SER A 52 -7.48 18.25 2.81
N TRP A 53 -8.64 18.80 2.43
CA TRP A 53 -9.64 19.39 3.34
C TRP A 53 -10.67 18.38 3.86
N CYS A 54 -10.68 17.17 3.38
CA CYS A 54 -11.72 16.15 3.65
C CYS A 54 -11.46 15.44 4.99
N PRO A 55 -12.33 15.60 6.00
CA PRO A 55 -12.18 14.91 7.29
C PRO A 55 -12.29 13.40 7.17
N THR A 56 -13.17 12.89 6.31
CA THR A 56 -13.35 11.46 6.04
C THR A 56 -12.09 10.85 5.43
N CYS A 57 -11.44 11.55 4.49
CA CYS A 57 -10.18 11.11 3.91
C CYS A 57 -9.08 11.04 4.98
N LYS A 58 -9.03 11.99 5.90
CA LYS A 58 -8.09 11.98 7.03
C LYS A 58 -8.32 10.79 7.95
N ALA A 59 -9.58 10.42 8.19
CA ALA A 59 -9.93 9.26 8.99
C ALA A 59 -9.56 7.94 8.30
N GLN A 60 -9.67 7.87 6.98
CA GLN A 60 -9.29 6.69 6.19
C GLN A 60 -7.78 6.43 6.19
N LYS A 61 -6.97 7.48 6.20
CA LYS A 61 -5.50 7.37 6.04
C LYS A 61 -4.83 6.41 7.01
N PRO A 62 -4.99 6.53 8.33
CA PRO A 62 -4.35 5.59 9.27
C PRO A 62 -4.86 4.17 9.12
N ILE A 63 -6.14 3.98 8.83
CA ILE A 63 -6.74 2.66 8.61
C ILE A 63 -6.11 2.00 7.38
N LEU A 64 -6.03 2.71 6.27
CA LEU A 64 -5.41 2.23 5.05
C LEU A 64 -3.92 1.92 5.26
N GLY A 65 -3.19 2.78 5.94
CA GLY A 65 -1.77 2.58 6.23
C GLY A 65 -1.50 1.30 7.02
N GLU A 66 -2.29 1.04 8.05
CA GLU A 66 -2.17 -0.18 8.86
C GLU A 66 -2.55 -1.44 8.07
N LEU A 67 -3.65 -1.41 7.33
CA LEU A 67 -4.11 -2.56 6.55
C LEU A 67 -3.13 -2.90 5.41
N MET A 68 -2.67 -1.90 4.68
CA MET A 68 -1.74 -2.11 3.57
C MET A 68 -0.34 -2.53 4.01
N ALA A 69 0.00 -2.38 5.28
CA ALA A 69 1.26 -2.89 5.83
C ALA A 69 1.27 -4.41 6.03
N GLU A 70 0.13 -5.08 5.91
CA GLU A 70 0.07 -6.54 5.99
C GLU A 70 0.82 -7.20 4.84
N PRO A 71 1.57 -8.31 5.07
CA PRO A 71 2.40 -8.96 4.05
C PRO A 71 1.63 -9.39 2.79
N LYS A 72 0.35 -9.71 2.90
CA LYS A 72 -0.49 -10.09 1.75
C LYS A 72 -0.66 -8.98 0.71
N PHE A 73 -0.43 -7.72 1.09
CA PHE A 73 -0.52 -6.55 0.21
C PHE A 73 0.84 -6.07 -0.30
N LYS A 74 1.89 -6.85 -0.17
CA LYS A 74 3.26 -6.49 -0.60
C LYS A 74 3.37 -6.06 -2.06
N ASP A 75 2.54 -6.62 -2.93
CA ASP A 75 2.53 -6.34 -4.36
C ASP A 75 1.45 -5.32 -4.77
N LEU A 76 0.66 -4.85 -3.82
CA LEU A 76 -0.38 -3.86 -4.05
C LEU A 76 0.22 -2.53 -4.48
N ILE A 77 -0.36 -1.95 -5.53
CA ILE A 77 -0.06 -0.57 -5.94
C ILE A 77 -1.22 0.31 -5.49
N TYR A 78 -0.91 1.30 -4.66
CA TYR A 78 -1.88 2.23 -4.13
C TYR A 78 -1.73 3.59 -4.84
N PHE A 79 -2.73 3.93 -5.65
CA PHE A 79 -2.79 5.22 -6.33
C PHE A 79 -3.67 6.20 -5.57
N VAL A 80 -3.16 7.42 -5.40
CA VAL A 80 -3.91 8.51 -4.81
C VAL A 80 -4.24 9.54 -5.87
N VAL A 81 -5.52 9.81 -6.05
CA VAL A 81 -6.05 10.84 -6.94
C VAL A 81 -6.37 12.08 -6.10
N ASP A 82 -5.87 13.24 -6.51
CA ASP A 82 -6.25 14.52 -5.93
C ASP A 82 -7.58 14.99 -6.52
N PHE A 83 -8.61 15.04 -5.69
CA PHE A 83 -9.96 15.41 -6.10
C PHE A 83 -10.03 16.83 -6.68
N ASP A 84 -9.26 17.76 -6.14
CA ASP A 84 -9.33 19.17 -6.51
C ASP A 84 -8.55 19.49 -7.79
N THR A 85 -7.39 18.84 -7.99
CA THR A 85 -6.47 19.15 -9.08
C THR A 85 -6.49 18.13 -10.22
N GLN A 86 -6.82 16.85 -9.94
CA GLN A 86 -6.87 15.80 -10.96
C GLN A 86 -8.31 15.50 -11.40
N LYS A 87 -9.00 16.51 -11.89
CA LYS A 87 -10.41 16.41 -12.27
C LYS A 87 -10.67 15.39 -13.39
N ASP A 88 -9.73 15.23 -14.32
CA ASP A 88 -9.83 14.23 -15.38
C ASP A 88 -9.72 12.81 -14.83
N ALA A 89 -8.89 12.59 -13.81
CA ALA A 89 -8.79 11.32 -13.14
C ALA A 89 -10.06 10.98 -12.34
N VAL A 90 -10.62 11.96 -11.65
CA VAL A 90 -11.92 11.80 -10.94
C VAL A 90 -13.00 11.36 -11.92
N LYS A 91 -13.05 11.99 -13.09
CA LYS A 91 -13.97 11.64 -14.18
C LYS A 91 -13.71 10.26 -14.75
N PHE A 92 -12.44 9.93 -14.98
CA PHE A 92 -12.01 8.63 -15.47
C PHE A 92 -12.50 7.49 -14.58
N PHE A 93 -12.46 7.65 -13.27
CA PHE A 93 -12.97 6.67 -12.33
C PHE A 93 -14.49 6.77 -12.08
N SER A 94 -15.18 7.65 -12.77
CA SER A 94 -16.60 7.92 -12.56
C SER A 94 -16.91 8.24 -11.08
N ALA A 95 -15.99 8.89 -10.40
CA ALA A 95 -16.15 9.30 -9.02
C ALA A 95 -16.83 10.67 -8.95
N GLN A 96 -17.74 10.83 -8.00
CA GLN A 96 -18.45 12.09 -7.79
C GLN A 96 -18.06 12.77 -6.48
N MET A 97 -17.38 12.02 -5.60
CA MET A 97 -17.03 12.45 -4.25
C MET A 97 -15.58 12.11 -3.94
N GLN A 98 -14.94 12.95 -3.16
CA GLN A 98 -13.71 12.58 -2.45
C GLN A 98 -14.05 11.44 -1.45
N SER A 99 -13.06 10.84 -0.83
CA SER A 99 -13.21 9.66 0.02
C SER A 99 -13.79 8.41 -0.68
N THR A 100 -13.72 8.38 -1.99
CA THR A 100 -14.05 7.19 -2.79
C THR A 100 -12.85 6.26 -2.82
N LEU A 101 -13.08 4.99 -2.47
CA LEU A 101 -12.09 3.92 -2.48
C LEU A 101 -12.48 2.89 -3.53
N ILE A 102 -11.53 2.47 -4.36
CA ILE A 102 -11.81 1.54 -5.48
C ILE A 102 -10.75 0.45 -5.50
N SER A 103 -11.18 -0.81 -5.56
CA SER A 103 -10.29 -1.95 -5.72
C SER A 103 -10.33 -2.50 -7.15
N PHE A 104 -9.16 -2.90 -7.65
CA PHE A 104 -8.98 -3.55 -8.94
C PHE A 104 -8.14 -4.81 -8.77
N LYS A 105 -8.48 -5.80 -9.56
CA LYS A 105 -7.64 -6.97 -9.81
C LYS A 105 -7.23 -6.95 -11.28
N GLY A 106 -6.03 -6.49 -11.55
CA GLY A 106 -5.62 -6.20 -12.93
C GLY A 106 -6.55 -5.16 -13.58
N THR A 107 -7.19 -5.51 -14.69
CA THR A 107 -8.09 -4.64 -15.43
C THR A 107 -9.52 -4.61 -14.91
N THR A 108 -9.86 -5.44 -13.92
CA THR A 108 -11.22 -5.59 -13.40
C THR A 108 -11.41 -4.79 -12.12
N GLU A 109 -12.36 -3.86 -12.11
CA GLU A 109 -12.82 -3.23 -10.87
C GLU A 109 -13.60 -4.26 -10.06
N THR A 110 -13.16 -4.50 -8.83
CA THR A 110 -13.74 -5.55 -7.97
C THR A 110 -14.60 -5.00 -6.85
N GLY A 111 -14.54 -3.71 -6.60
CA GLY A 111 -15.40 -3.05 -5.62
C GLY A 111 -15.10 -1.57 -5.47
N ARG A 112 -16.04 -0.85 -4.88
CA ARG A 112 -15.85 0.55 -4.49
C ARG A 112 -16.73 0.92 -3.31
N SER A 113 -16.30 1.91 -2.56
CA SER A 113 -17.07 2.52 -1.48
C SER A 113 -16.85 4.03 -1.44
N VAL A 114 -17.79 4.75 -0.87
CA VAL A 114 -17.70 6.20 -0.70
C VAL A 114 -17.91 6.55 0.77
N GLY A 115 -16.96 7.27 1.35
CA GLY A 115 -17.06 7.76 2.71
C GLY A 115 -16.92 6.69 3.80
N ASP A 116 -16.41 5.52 3.47
CA ASP A 116 -16.23 4.43 4.42
C ASP A 116 -15.06 4.71 5.38
N THR A 117 -15.34 4.66 6.68
CA THR A 117 -14.34 4.82 7.75
C THR A 117 -14.31 3.62 8.69
N GLU A 118 -14.99 2.54 8.33
CA GLU A 118 -15.01 1.32 9.12
C GLU A 118 -13.90 0.37 8.70
N ARG A 119 -13.04 -0.01 9.64
CA ARG A 119 -11.85 -0.84 9.38
C ARG A 119 -12.19 -2.17 8.70
N SER A 120 -13.21 -2.87 9.19
CA SER A 120 -13.61 -4.17 8.63
C SER A 120 -14.12 -4.08 7.19
N SER A 121 -14.87 -3.04 6.90
CA SER A 121 -15.39 -2.76 5.56
C SER A 121 -14.27 -2.38 4.58
N ILE A 122 -13.35 -1.53 5.00
CA ILE A 122 -12.17 -1.15 4.19
C ILE A 122 -11.26 -2.37 3.98
N ALA A 123 -11.05 -3.20 5.00
CA ALA A 123 -10.30 -4.45 4.87
C ALA A 123 -10.93 -5.40 3.85
N ALA A 124 -12.24 -5.55 3.86
CA ALA A 124 -12.96 -6.36 2.90
C ALA A 124 -12.78 -5.84 1.46
N LEU A 125 -12.80 -4.53 1.28
CA LEU A 125 -12.58 -3.90 -0.02
C LEU A 125 -11.14 -4.11 -0.51
N LEU A 126 -10.15 -3.92 0.36
CA LEU A 126 -8.73 -4.18 0.04
C LEU A 126 -8.51 -5.64 -0.36
N ASN A 127 -9.12 -6.59 0.34
CA ASN A 127 -8.99 -8.02 0.01
C ASN A 127 -9.50 -8.38 -1.39
N LYS A 128 -10.38 -7.57 -1.97
CA LYS A 128 -10.87 -7.77 -3.34
C LYS A 128 -9.82 -7.47 -4.41
N THR A 129 -8.66 -6.93 -4.04
CA THR A 129 -7.54 -6.75 -4.95
C THR A 129 -6.72 -8.02 -5.18
N LEU A 130 -6.88 -9.02 -4.33
CA LEU A 130 -6.11 -10.27 -4.31
C LEU A 130 -6.70 -11.39 -5.17
#